data_20cdffde044c444e1c86e2e7a921a764
#
_entry.id   20cdffde044c444e1c86e2e7a921a764
#
_cell.length_a   1.000
_cell.length_b   1.000
_cell.length_c   1.000
_cell.angle_alpha   90.00
_cell.angle_beta   90.00
_cell.angle_gamma   90.00
#
_symmetry.space_group_name_H-M   'P 1'
#
loop_
_entity.id
_entity.type
_entity.pdbx_description
1 polymer ?
#
loop_
_entity_poly.entity_id
_entity_poly.type
_entity_poly.pdbx_seq_one_letter_code
_entity_poly.pdbx_strand_id
1 'polypeptide(L)' 'MQSITDVHFMDTKYDRVAEVARVMTEGEAVVLVVLNGKEGSGYAVHAENGLNELLPSILRRVAKMIEPQD' A
#
# COMPACT_ATOMS: atom_id res chain seq x y z
N MET A 1 20.66 1.69 7.44
CA MET A 1 19.32 1.54 6.86
C MET A 1 18.39 2.62 7.39
N GLN A 2 17.63 3.19 6.52
CA GLN A 2 16.73 4.27 6.90
C GLN A 2 15.55 3.73 7.71
N SER A 3 15.22 4.42 8.77
CA SER A 3 14.06 4.03 9.58
C SER A 3 12.78 4.27 8.82
N ILE A 4 11.82 3.38 9.01
CA ILE A 4 10.53 3.53 8.36
C ILE A 4 9.80 4.79 8.85
N THR A 5 10.16 5.29 10.02
CA THR A 5 9.55 6.51 10.54
C THR A 5 10.01 7.75 9.79
N ASP A 6 11.07 7.64 9.01
CA ASP A 6 11.55 8.74 8.19
C ASP A 6 10.82 8.83 6.87
N VAL A 7 9.95 7.86 6.59
CA VAL A 7 9.25 7.79 5.33
C VAL A 7 8.00 8.66 5.39
N HIS A 8 7.83 9.51 4.40
CA HIS A 8 6.67 10.37 4.29
C HIS A 8 5.60 9.67 3.47
N PHE A 9 4.50 9.34 4.08
CA PHE A 9 3.44 8.62 3.40
C PHE A 9 2.27 9.48 2.96
N MET A 10 2.41 10.79 3.08
CA MET A 10 1.30 11.70 2.80
C MET A 10 1.18 12.14 1.36
N ASP A 11 2.03 11.63 0.52
CA ASP A 11 2.12 12.18 -0.79
C ASP A 11 1.38 11.30 -1.80
N THR A 12 0.96 11.90 -2.88
CA THR A 12 0.14 11.22 -3.87
C THR A 12 0.92 10.76 -5.10
N LYS A 13 2.24 10.76 -5.01
CA LYS A 13 3.06 10.47 -6.17
C LYS A 13 2.85 9.08 -6.76
N TYR A 14 2.36 8.15 -5.96
CA TYR A 14 2.09 6.79 -6.45
C TYR A 14 0.61 6.49 -6.64
N ASP A 15 -0.25 7.48 -6.53
CA ASP A 15 -1.70 7.30 -6.69
C ASP A 15 -2.04 6.72 -8.05
N ARG A 16 -1.40 7.22 -9.08
CA ARG A 16 -1.70 6.77 -10.41
C ARG A 16 -1.33 5.30 -10.62
N VAL A 17 -0.20 4.92 -10.06
CA VAL A 17 0.25 3.53 -10.16
C VAL A 17 -0.73 2.61 -9.45
N ALA A 18 -1.20 3.02 -8.29
CA ALA A 18 -2.16 2.23 -7.54
C ALA A 18 -3.48 2.12 -8.30
N GLU A 19 -3.92 3.20 -8.93
CA GLU A 19 -5.15 3.18 -9.72
C GLU A 19 -5.02 2.21 -10.88
N VAL A 20 -3.89 2.27 -11.58
CA VAL A 20 -3.66 1.36 -12.70
C VAL A 20 -3.64 -0.09 -12.22
N ALA A 21 -3.01 -0.34 -11.07
CA ALA A 21 -2.97 -1.68 -10.52
C ALA A 21 -4.38 -2.18 -10.19
N ARG A 22 -5.22 -1.32 -9.64
CA ARG A 22 -6.59 -1.71 -9.34
C ARG A 22 -7.35 -2.08 -10.59
N VAL A 23 -7.18 -1.28 -11.65
CA VAL A 23 -7.87 -1.54 -12.91
C VAL A 23 -7.36 -2.82 -13.55
N MET A 24 -6.05 -3.01 -13.57
CA MET A 24 -5.46 -4.17 -14.22
C MET A 24 -5.78 -5.47 -13.52
N THR A 25 -5.96 -5.43 -12.21
CA THR A 25 -6.30 -6.64 -11.46
C THR A 25 -7.80 -6.84 -11.34
N GLU A 26 -8.57 -5.83 -11.76
CA GLU A 26 -10.02 -5.81 -11.56
C GLU A 26 -10.38 -5.96 -10.09
N GLY A 27 -9.49 -5.48 -9.22
CA GLY A 27 -9.70 -5.59 -7.78
C GLY A 27 -10.59 -4.48 -7.25
N GLU A 28 -11.21 -4.74 -6.11
CA GLU A 28 -12.04 -3.74 -5.44
C GLU A 28 -11.21 -2.81 -4.57
N ALA A 29 -10.02 -3.23 -4.21
CA ALA A 29 -9.13 -2.41 -3.42
C ALA A 29 -7.69 -2.78 -3.71
N VAL A 30 -6.83 -1.78 -3.64
CA VAL A 30 -5.40 -1.96 -3.82
C VAL A 30 -4.69 -1.09 -2.80
N VAL A 31 -3.68 -1.64 -2.16
CA VAL A 31 -2.77 -0.88 -1.31
C VAL A 31 -1.38 -1.05 -1.90
N LEU A 32 -0.75 0.06 -2.21
CA LEU A 32 0.59 0.07 -2.76
C LEU A 32 1.53 0.71 -1.75
N VAL A 33 2.62 0.04 -1.44
CA VAL A 33 3.68 0.60 -0.60
C VAL A 33 4.97 0.53 -1.39
N VAL A 34 5.64 1.66 -1.51
CA VAL A 34 6.91 1.71 -2.23
C VAL A 34 7.96 2.24 -1.26
N LEU A 35 9.07 1.54 -1.16
CA LEU A 35 10.18 1.96 -0.33
C LEU A 35 11.38 2.23 -1.23
N ASN A 36 11.89 3.44 -1.13
CA ASN A 36 13.09 3.84 -1.89
C ASN A 36 12.93 3.65 -3.40
N GLY A 37 11.74 3.96 -3.89
CA GLY A 37 11.51 3.94 -5.32
C GLY A 37 12.13 5.16 -5.99
N LYS A 38 12.00 5.25 -7.29
CA LYS A 38 12.63 6.34 -8.02
C LYS A 38 12.08 7.70 -7.65
N GLU A 39 10.88 7.76 -7.11
CA GLU A 39 10.32 9.02 -6.62
C GLU A 39 10.26 9.05 -5.10
N GLY A 40 11.02 8.16 -4.45
CA GLY A 40 11.07 8.08 -3.01
C GLY A 40 10.12 7.02 -2.47
N SER A 41 9.84 7.14 -1.20
CA SER A 41 8.94 6.20 -0.53
C SER A 41 7.56 6.80 -0.39
N GLY A 42 6.56 5.93 -0.38
CA GLY A 42 5.20 6.39 -0.21
C GLY A 42 4.22 5.24 -0.29
N TYR A 43 2.96 5.56 -0.11
CA TYR A 43 1.92 4.56 -0.28
C TYR A 43 0.70 5.19 -0.91
N ALA A 44 -0.13 4.35 -1.50
CA ALA A 44 -1.40 4.80 -2.06
C ALA A 44 -2.45 3.74 -1.80
N VAL A 45 -3.67 4.20 -1.58
CA VAL A 45 -4.80 3.30 -1.32
C VAL A 45 -5.93 3.69 -2.27
N HIS A 46 -6.43 2.71 -2.99
CA HIS A 46 -7.62 2.88 -3.80
C HIS A 46 -8.59 1.78 -3.42
N ALA A 47 -9.73 2.15 -2.89
CA ALA A 47 -10.71 1.18 -2.42
C ALA A 47 -12.11 1.67 -2.70
N GLU A 48 -12.98 0.74 -3.04
CA GLU A 48 -14.38 1.05 -3.27
C GLU A 48 -15.19 0.91 -2.02
N ASN A 49 -16.20 1.73 -1.91
CA ASN A 49 -17.33 1.63 -0.97
C ASN A 49 -17.06 0.90 0.34
N GLY A 50 -16.53 1.61 1.31
CA GLY A 50 -16.41 1.07 2.66
C GLY A 50 -15.29 0.09 2.88
N LEU A 51 -14.62 -0.35 1.82
CA LEU A 51 -13.51 -1.28 1.98
C LEU A 51 -12.36 -0.67 2.75
N ASN A 52 -12.28 0.67 2.75
CA ASN A 52 -11.25 1.35 3.53
C ASN A 52 -11.29 0.96 5.00
N GLU A 53 -12.47 0.71 5.52
CA GLU A 53 -12.59 0.36 6.93
C GLU A 53 -12.06 -1.02 7.24
N LEU A 54 -12.03 -1.88 6.24
CA LEU A 54 -11.53 -3.24 6.40
C LEU A 54 -10.03 -3.36 6.18
N LEU A 55 -9.45 -2.37 5.52
CA LEU A 55 -8.05 -2.47 5.14
C LEU A 55 -7.08 -2.67 6.29
N PRO A 56 -7.23 -2.00 7.43
CA PRO A 56 -6.28 -2.25 8.52
C PRO A 56 -6.24 -3.71 8.94
N SER A 57 -7.41 -4.37 9.05
CA SER A 57 -7.45 -5.78 9.40
C SER A 57 -6.82 -6.64 8.32
N ILE A 58 -7.12 -6.32 7.07
CA ILE A 58 -6.58 -7.08 5.96
C ILE A 58 -5.06 -6.94 5.93
N LEU A 59 -4.57 -5.73 6.14
CA LEU A 59 -3.14 -5.48 6.13
C LEU A 59 -2.42 -6.21 7.26
N ARG A 60 -3.07 -6.32 8.42
CA ARG A 60 -2.48 -7.08 9.51
C ARG A 60 -2.35 -8.55 9.15
N ARG A 61 -3.35 -9.08 8.45
CA ARG A 61 -3.28 -10.46 7.97
C ARG A 61 -2.16 -10.65 6.98
N VAL A 62 -2.05 -9.73 6.03
CA VAL A 62 -0.98 -9.81 5.04
C VAL A 62 0.37 -9.72 5.74
N ALA A 63 0.49 -8.82 6.70
CA ALA A 63 1.74 -8.68 7.45
C ALA A 63 2.13 -10.00 8.10
N LYS A 64 1.16 -10.70 8.67
CA LYS A 64 1.44 -12.00 9.27
C LYS A 64 1.89 -13.03 8.25
N MET A 65 1.30 -12.97 7.06
CA MET A 65 1.63 -13.93 6.01
C MET A 65 3.03 -13.74 5.47
N ILE A 66 3.54 -12.52 5.51
CA ILE A 66 4.88 -12.24 4.99
C ILE A 66 5.95 -12.19 6.07
N GLU A 67 5.57 -12.34 7.33
CA GLU A 67 6.55 -12.40 8.40
C GLU A 67 7.44 -13.63 8.23
N PRO A 68 8.74 -13.48 8.51
CA PRO A 68 9.62 -14.65 8.41
C PRO A 68 9.19 -15.74 9.39
N GLN A 69 9.26 -16.95 8.92
CA GLN A 69 8.96 -18.11 9.74
C GLN A 69 10.26 -18.64 10.33
N ASP A 70 10.29 -18.85 11.61
CA ASP A 70 11.49 -19.40 12.25
C ASP A 70 11.41 -20.90 12.40
#